data_99a3e5640e9728c5f542b0035198be58
#
_entry.id   99a3e5640e9728c5f542b0035198be58
#
_cell.length_a   1.000
_cell.length_b   1.000
_cell.length_c   1.000
_cell.angle_alpha   90.00
_cell.angle_beta   90.00
_cell.angle_gamma   90.00
#
_symmetry.space_group_name_H-M   'P 1'
#
loop_
_entity.id
_entity.type
_entity.pdbx_description
1 polymer ?
#
loop_
_entity_poly.entity_id
_entity_poly.type
_entity_poly.pdbx_seq_one_letter_code
_entity_poly.pdbx_strand_id
1 'polypeptide(L)'
;AATAATSNMVRITLQEPVDAEIHTGVGNLRGWALGDAGIDKIEMWIDGVYAFDVPYGGARSDVGRAFPDITGSTESGFSMAYSYSSLASGDHSAKAIAYDNSGNSKESVSTEFSVAKLTEDFIGDPNAINLDEANSSLDRDEIALNDASVSNEPVDLLLKWRTAEQGFEIIEVRGGDSQVAMLSVRQELPVSSGSAIAATSDTVVRAVLEEPVQNEIHSGVGNLRGWAVASEGIERIEIYIDGEYVFDAPYGGARQDVAGVFPDVSGSAESGFSLAFNYNNLAAGSHVVEAVAHTKQGGIARSSSTFNVVKFSQDFISSSQTVDLKDASCVTDSTEIRIFNAVVAGDTYDVVLDWRVAEQGFEIVEIR
;
A
#
# COMPACT_ATOMS: atom_id res chain seq x y z
N ALA A 1 -43.78 -22.73 -13.38
CA ALA A 1 -42.66 -21.82 -13.42
C ALA A 1 -41.54 -22.47 -12.59
N ALA A 2 -40.43 -22.87 -13.23
CA ALA A 2 -39.25 -23.34 -12.54
C ALA A 2 -38.61 -22.11 -11.90
N THR A 3 -38.57 -22.06 -10.58
CA THR A 3 -37.71 -21.14 -9.83
C THR A 3 -36.28 -21.47 -10.24
N ALA A 4 -35.61 -20.54 -10.95
CA ALA A 4 -34.19 -20.63 -11.14
C ALA A 4 -33.54 -20.68 -9.73
N ALA A 5 -32.79 -21.73 -9.47
CA ALA A 5 -31.99 -21.79 -8.26
C ALA A 5 -31.02 -20.61 -8.36
N THR A 6 -31.18 -19.62 -7.48
CA THR A 6 -30.20 -18.58 -7.29
C THR A 6 -28.90 -19.30 -6.84
N SER A 7 -27.92 -19.35 -7.72
CA SER A 7 -26.60 -19.84 -7.35
C SER A 7 -26.00 -18.81 -6.38
N ASN A 8 -26.06 -19.08 -5.09
CA ASN A 8 -25.38 -18.27 -4.05
C ASN A 8 -23.88 -18.49 -4.20
N MET A 9 -23.28 -17.84 -5.18
CA MET A 9 -21.88 -18.05 -5.51
C MET A 9 -21.05 -16.88 -4.98
N VAL A 10 -20.12 -17.18 -4.06
CA VAL A 10 -19.05 -16.26 -3.65
C VAL A 10 -17.80 -16.57 -4.47
N ARG A 11 -17.14 -15.55 -4.97
CA ARG A 11 -15.87 -15.60 -5.69
C ARG A 11 -14.88 -14.66 -5.02
N ILE A 12 -13.61 -15.07 -4.95
CA ILE A 12 -12.54 -14.26 -4.41
C ILE A 12 -11.23 -14.60 -5.10
N THR A 13 -10.40 -13.60 -5.30
CA THR A 13 -9.02 -13.72 -5.76
C THR A 13 -8.15 -12.80 -4.95
N LEU A 14 -7.13 -13.36 -4.31
CA LEU A 14 -6.01 -12.61 -3.76
C LEU A 14 -5.03 -12.35 -4.91
N GLN A 15 -4.60 -11.11 -5.10
CA GLN A 15 -3.71 -10.69 -6.18
C GLN A 15 -2.35 -10.24 -5.67
N GLU A 16 -2.30 -9.70 -4.46
CA GLU A 16 -1.10 -9.38 -3.70
C GLU A 16 -1.29 -9.87 -2.25
N PRO A 17 -0.28 -10.56 -1.68
CA PRO A 17 1.01 -10.93 -2.28
C PRO A 17 0.86 -11.95 -3.43
N VAL A 18 1.81 -11.95 -4.36
CA VAL A 18 1.90 -12.94 -5.45
C VAL A 18 2.70 -14.16 -5.00
N ASP A 19 2.39 -15.32 -5.59
CA ASP A 19 3.06 -16.58 -5.25
C ASP A 19 4.56 -16.54 -5.56
N ALA A 20 5.38 -17.00 -4.60
CA ALA A 20 6.84 -17.01 -4.64
C ALA A 20 7.51 -15.62 -4.73
N GLU A 21 6.81 -14.55 -4.44
CA GLU A 21 7.40 -13.20 -4.34
C GLU A 21 8.07 -12.96 -3.00
N ILE A 22 9.02 -12.02 -3.00
CA ILE A 22 9.70 -11.53 -1.81
C ILE A 22 9.22 -10.10 -1.57
N HIS A 23 8.75 -9.84 -0.37
CA HIS A 23 8.29 -8.52 0.05
C HIS A 23 9.19 -7.95 1.13
N THR A 24 9.34 -6.62 1.11
CA THR A 24 10.08 -5.84 2.12
C THR A 24 9.24 -4.60 2.45
N GLY A 25 9.33 -4.13 3.69
CA GLY A 25 8.70 -2.87 4.07
C GLY A 25 7.18 -2.88 4.02
N VAL A 26 6.61 -1.82 3.48
CA VAL A 26 5.17 -1.62 3.33
C VAL A 26 4.79 -1.74 1.86
N GLY A 27 3.97 -2.72 1.55
CA GLY A 27 3.46 -2.96 0.20
C GLY A 27 1.94 -3.10 0.17
N ASN A 28 1.42 -3.43 -0.99
CA ASN A 28 -0.01 -3.64 -1.17
C ASN A 28 -0.43 -5.06 -0.77
N LEU A 29 -1.58 -5.13 -0.12
CA LEU A 29 -2.33 -6.35 0.06
C LEU A 29 -3.68 -6.12 -0.62
N ARG A 30 -3.99 -6.86 -1.71
CA ARG A 30 -5.15 -6.56 -2.53
C ARG A 30 -5.72 -7.75 -3.28
N GLY A 31 -6.96 -7.59 -3.72
CA GLY A 31 -7.66 -8.55 -4.54
C GLY A 31 -9.05 -8.05 -4.93
N TRP A 32 -9.93 -9.00 -5.24
CA TRP A 32 -11.34 -8.72 -5.46
C TRP A 32 -12.20 -9.88 -4.99
N ALA A 33 -13.44 -9.56 -4.62
CA ALA A 33 -14.45 -10.57 -4.26
C ALA A 33 -15.83 -10.19 -4.81
N LEU A 34 -16.63 -11.19 -5.14
CA LEU A 34 -18.01 -11.05 -5.62
C LEU A 34 -18.91 -12.07 -4.93
N GLY A 35 -20.14 -11.65 -4.63
CA GLY A 35 -21.19 -12.54 -4.14
C GLY A 35 -22.52 -12.14 -4.73
N ASP A 36 -23.34 -13.11 -5.15
CA ASP A 36 -24.70 -12.85 -5.67
C ASP A 36 -25.58 -12.13 -4.64
N ALA A 37 -25.29 -12.32 -3.34
CA ALA A 37 -25.96 -11.64 -2.22
C ALA A 37 -25.23 -10.37 -1.76
N GLY A 38 -24.17 -9.94 -2.46
CA GLY A 38 -23.23 -8.91 -2.00
C GLY A 38 -22.22 -9.48 -0.99
N ILE A 39 -21.11 -8.79 -0.77
CA ILE A 39 -20.07 -9.16 0.20
C ILE A 39 -20.34 -8.42 1.50
N ASP A 40 -20.28 -9.15 2.62
CA ASP A 40 -20.40 -8.64 4.00
C ASP A 40 -19.04 -8.22 4.54
N LYS A 41 -18.05 -9.14 4.46
CA LYS A 41 -16.68 -8.91 4.90
C LYS A 41 -15.67 -9.77 4.17
N ILE A 42 -14.40 -9.37 4.27
CA ILE A 42 -13.25 -10.16 3.81
C ILE A 42 -12.25 -10.27 4.95
N GLU A 43 -11.98 -11.50 5.36
CA GLU A 43 -10.95 -11.81 6.35
C GLU A 43 -9.63 -12.13 5.65
N MET A 44 -8.53 -11.57 6.16
CA MET A 44 -7.18 -11.96 5.80
C MET A 44 -6.61 -12.93 6.83
N TRP A 45 -6.03 -14.01 6.34
CA TRP A 45 -5.38 -15.04 7.13
C TRP A 45 -3.92 -15.16 6.69
N ILE A 46 -3.01 -15.04 7.65
CA ILE A 46 -1.56 -15.15 7.45
C ILE A 46 -1.06 -16.32 8.28
N ASP A 47 -0.27 -17.21 7.68
CA ASP A 47 0.26 -18.44 8.31
C ASP A 47 -0.83 -19.30 8.97
N GLY A 48 -2.00 -19.32 8.34
CA GLY A 48 -3.15 -20.07 8.83
C GLY A 48 -3.86 -19.46 10.05
N VAL A 49 -3.48 -18.25 10.46
CA VAL A 49 -4.08 -17.50 11.57
C VAL A 49 -4.85 -16.30 11.04
N TYR A 50 -6.06 -16.06 11.59
CA TYR A 50 -6.79 -14.80 11.30
C TYR A 50 -5.95 -13.59 11.70
N ALA A 51 -5.77 -12.67 10.78
CA ALA A 51 -4.99 -11.46 11.00
C ALA A 51 -5.89 -10.23 11.20
N PHE A 52 -6.77 -9.94 10.24
CA PHE A 52 -7.67 -8.77 10.27
C PHE A 52 -8.72 -8.85 9.15
N ASP A 53 -9.72 -7.98 9.23
CA ASP A 53 -10.66 -7.73 8.14
C ASP A 53 -10.10 -6.66 7.19
N VAL A 54 -10.20 -6.90 5.86
CA VAL A 54 -9.69 -6.00 4.82
C VAL A 54 -10.82 -5.11 4.32
N PRO A 55 -10.60 -3.78 4.18
CA PRO A 55 -11.57 -2.87 3.57
C PRO A 55 -11.97 -3.34 2.16
N TYR A 56 -13.28 -3.30 1.89
CA TYR A 56 -13.90 -3.76 0.64
C TYR A 56 -14.70 -2.62 0.00
N GLY A 57 -14.84 -2.66 -1.33
CA GLY A 57 -15.62 -1.69 -2.10
C GLY A 57 -14.78 -0.83 -3.04
N GLY A 58 -13.50 -1.17 -3.21
CA GLY A 58 -12.61 -0.48 -4.15
C GLY A 58 -13.01 -0.68 -5.62
N ALA A 59 -12.80 0.36 -6.45
CA ALA A 59 -13.16 0.36 -7.86
C ALA A 59 -12.41 -0.71 -8.68
N ARG A 60 -13.14 -1.52 -9.43
CA ARG A 60 -12.64 -2.63 -10.27
C ARG A 60 -13.39 -2.71 -11.60
N SER A 61 -13.11 -1.76 -12.48
CA SER A 61 -13.73 -1.73 -13.82
C SER A 61 -13.42 -2.98 -14.67
N ASP A 62 -12.28 -3.63 -14.42
CA ASP A 62 -11.90 -4.89 -15.06
C ASP A 62 -12.80 -6.06 -14.61
N VAL A 63 -13.08 -6.16 -13.30
CA VAL A 63 -14.00 -7.15 -12.74
C VAL A 63 -15.43 -6.86 -13.18
N GLY A 64 -15.86 -5.59 -13.18
CA GLY A 64 -17.17 -5.18 -13.69
C GLY A 64 -17.40 -5.57 -15.14
N ARG A 65 -16.38 -5.48 -16.00
CA ARG A 65 -16.45 -5.97 -17.39
C ARG A 65 -16.50 -7.49 -17.51
N ALA A 66 -15.81 -8.20 -16.62
CA ALA A 66 -15.78 -9.66 -16.61
C ALA A 66 -17.08 -10.27 -16.04
N PHE A 67 -17.75 -9.55 -15.13
CA PHE A 67 -18.97 -10.00 -14.43
C PHE A 67 -20.07 -8.92 -14.44
N PRO A 68 -20.54 -8.51 -15.64
CA PRO A 68 -21.46 -7.37 -15.75
C PRO A 68 -22.86 -7.66 -15.14
N ASP A 69 -23.22 -8.92 -15.00
CA ASP A 69 -24.52 -9.34 -14.46
C ASP A 69 -24.55 -9.42 -12.92
N ILE A 70 -23.40 -9.23 -12.25
CA ILE A 70 -23.31 -9.24 -10.78
C ILE A 70 -23.33 -7.80 -10.27
N THR A 71 -24.33 -7.48 -9.45
CA THR A 71 -24.44 -6.16 -8.83
C THR A 71 -23.23 -5.88 -7.95
N GLY A 72 -22.65 -4.67 -8.05
CA GLY A 72 -21.47 -4.27 -7.28
C GLY A 72 -20.12 -4.79 -7.84
N SER A 73 -20.13 -5.42 -9.02
CA SER A 73 -18.89 -5.94 -9.62
C SER A 73 -17.87 -4.86 -9.95
N THR A 74 -18.27 -3.62 -10.16
CA THR A 74 -17.42 -2.46 -10.39
C THR A 74 -16.77 -1.92 -9.12
N GLU A 75 -17.30 -2.24 -7.94
CA GLU A 75 -16.80 -1.87 -6.60
C GLU A 75 -16.38 -3.13 -5.81
N SER A 76 -15.77 -4.08 -6.46
CA SER A 76 -15.48 -5.41 -5.91
C SER A 76 -14.06 -5.57 -5.34
N GLY A 77 -13.25 -4.52 -5.38
CA GLY A 77 -11.89 -4.53 -4.87
C GLY A 77 -11.80 -4.55 -3.36
N PHE A 78 -10.81 -5.24 -2.85
CA PHE A 78 -10.30 -5.05 -1.50
C PHE A 78 -8.82 -4.71 -1.56
N SER A 79 -8.37 -3.81 -0.71
CA SER A 79 -6.98 -3.38 -0.68
C SER A 79 -6.65 -2.68 0.63
N MET A 80 -5.40 -2.83 1.06
CA MET A 80 -4.80 -2.02 2.12
C MET A 80 -3.28 -1.97 1.97
N ALA A 81 -2.66 -0.94 2.53
CA ALA A 81 -1.24 -0.92 2.81
C ALA A 81 -0.94 -1.90 3.95
N TYR A 82 -0.03 -2.83 3.73
CA TYR A 82 0.36 -3.83 4.70
C TYR A 82 1.87 -3.77 4.95
N SER A 83 2.26 -3.71 6.24
CA SER A 83 3.67 -3.78 6.61
C SER A 83 4.11 -5.24 6.66
N TYR A 84 4.71 -5.72 5.58
CA TYR A 84 5.31 -7.06 5.52
C TYR A 84 6.44 -7.21 6.56
N SER A 85 7.13 -6.12 6.90
CA SER A 85 8.15 -6.10 7.95
C SER A 85 7.61 -6.42 9.35
N SER A 86 6.28 -6.44 9.55
CA SER A 86 5.67 -6.92 10.80
C SER A 86 5.74 -8.44 10.99
N LEU A 87 5.95 -9.18 9.91
CA LEU A 87 6.17 -10.62 9.93
C LEU A 87 7.65 -10.94 10.23
N ALA A 88 7.97 -12.17 10.57
CA ALA A 88 9.36 -12.62 10.66
C ALA A 88 10.02 -12.62 9.27
N SER A 89 11.34 -12.64 9.20
CA SER A 89 12.03 -12.94 7.93
C SER A 89 11.83 -14.40 7.54
N GLY A 90 11.63 -14.68 6.26
CA GLY A 90 11.45 -16.03 5.72
C GLY A 90 10.11 -16.25 5.05
N ASP A 91 9.69 -17.52 4.96
CA ASP A 91 8.52 -17.93 4.19
C ASP A 91 7.24 -17.78 4.99
N HIS A 92 6.21 -17.28 4.35
CA HIS A 92 4.88 -17.04 4.88
C HIS A 92 3.82 -17.45 3.88
N SER A 93 2.58 -17.61 4.35
CA SER A 93 1.42 -17.85 3.51
C SER A 93 0.31 -16.86 3.78
N ALA A 94 -0.43 -16.47 2.74
CA ALA A 94 -1.61 -15.63 2.86
C ALA A 94 -2.80 -16.22 2.11
N LYS A 95 -3.99 -16.07 2.68
CA LYS A 95 -5.26 -16.30 2.00
C LYS A 95 -6.30 -15.32 2.46
N ALA A 96 -7.24 -15.00 1.58
CA ALA A 96 -8.40 -14.19 1.91
C ALA A 96 -9.67 -15.05 1.93
N ILE A 97 -10.61 -14.77 2.84
CA ILE A 97 -11.90 -15.42 2.92
C ILE A 97 -12.99 -14.36 2.80
N ALA A 98 -13.79 -14.43 1.73
CA ALA A 98 -14.95 -13.56 1.57
C ALA A 98 -16.19 -14.23 2.14
N TYR A 99 -17.00 -13.45 2.85
CA TYR A 99 -18.32 -13.81 3.35
C TYR A 99 -19.38 -12.95 2.65
N ASP A 100 -20.49 -13.56 2.21
CA ASP A 100 -21.60 -12.82 1.64
C ASP A 100 -22.67 -12.49 2.70
N ASN A 101 -23.57 -11.57 2.37
CA ASN A 101 -24.68 -11.16 3.25
C ASN A 101 -25.68 -12.30 3.58
N SER A 102 -25.55 -13.46 2.95
CA SER A 102 -26.35 -14.67 3.23
C SER A 102 -25.63 -15.70 4.12
N GLY A 103 -24.38 -15.39 4.53
CA GLY A 103 -23.56 -16.26 5.37
C GLY A 103 -22.78 -17.34 4.61
N ASN A 104 -22.75 -17.28 3.28
CA ASN A 104 -21.87 -18.18 2.52
C ASN A 104 -20.47 -17.60 2.48
N SER A 105 -19.47 -18.47 2.38
CA SER A 105 -18.07 -18.05 2.30
C SER A 105 -17.31 -18.75 1.18
N LYS A 106 -16.19 -18.14 0.79
CA LYS A 106 -15.24 -18.69 -0.15
C LYS A 106 -13.83 -18.26 0.23
N GLU A 107 -12.90 -19.19 0.25
CA GLU A 107 -11.48 -18.92 0.39
C GLU A 107 -10.84 -18.68 -0.99
N SER A 108 -9.87 -17.76 -1.05
CA SER A 108 -8.94 -17.66 -2.18
C SER A 108 -8.01 -18.88 -2.22
N VAL A 109 -7.25 -19.02 -3.29
CA VAL A 109 -6.06 -19.87 -3.26
C VAL A 109 -5.10 -19.29 -2.22
N SER A 110 -4.42 -20.16 -1.47
CA SER A 110 -3.31 -19.74 -0.60
C SER A 110 -2.14 -19.34 -1.47
N THR A 111 -1.51 -18.23 -1.14
CA THR A 111 -0.31 -17.69 -1.80
C THR A 111 0.86 -17.84 -0.84
N GLU A 112 1.95 -18.42 -1.31
CA GLU A 112 3.20 -18.52 -0.56
C GLU A 112 4.12 -17.37 -0.98
N PHE A 113 4.70 -16.67 -0.01
CA PHE A 113 5.60 -15.54 -0.25
C PHE A 113 6.69 -15.52 0.82
N SER A 114 7.75 -14.74 0.59
CA SER A 114 8.83 -14.59 1.58
C SER A 114 8.95 -13.13 2.01
N VAL A 115 9.42 -12.90 3.24
CA VAL A 115 9.72 -11.58 3.77
C VAL A 115 11.23 -11.43 3.93
N ALA A 116 11.79 -10.39 3.31
CA ALA A 116 13.13 -9.90 3.58
C ALA A 116 13.03 -8.62 4.44
N LYS A 117 13.97 -8.42 5.37
CA LYS A 117 14.00 -7.24 6.24
C LYS A 117 15.30 -6.49 6.11
N LEU A 118 15.22 -5.17 6.08
CA LEU A 118 16.37 -4.28 6.21
C LEU A 118 16.87 -4.25 7.65
N THR A 119 15.94 -4.15 8.60
CA THR A 119 16.18 -4.19 10.05
C THR A 119 15.00 -4.91 10.72
N GLU A 120 15.16 -5.35 11.95
CA GLU A 120 14.06 -5.96 12.72
C GLU A 120 12.96 -4.94 13.04
N ASP A 121 13.34 -3.67 13.26
CA ASP A 121 12.42 -2.58 13.58
C ASP A 121 12.13 -1.69 12.36
N PHE A 122 11.04 -0.93 12.43
CA PHE A 122 10.69 0.10 11.44
C PHE A 122 11.75 1.21 11.43
N ILE A 123 12.27 1.55 10.26
CA ILE A 123 13.26 2.61 10.06
C ILE A 123 12.55 3.96 10.06
N GLY A 124 12.57 4.65 11.20
CA GLY A 124 11.91 5.97 11.35
C GLY A 124 12.79 7.16 11.00
N ASP A 125 14.14 6.96 10.95
CA ASP A 125 15.09 8.01 10.55
C ASP A 125 15.34 7.92 9.04
N PRO A 126 14.99 8.94 8.24
CA PRO A 126 15.26 8.93 6.80
C PRO A 126 16.77 8.84 6.47
N ASN A 127 17.65 9.25 7.39
CA ASN A 127 19.10 9.18 7.21
C ASN A 127 19.71 7.85 7.68
N ALA A 128 18.90 6.89 8.11
CA ALA A 128 19.40 5.57 8.47
C ALA A 128 19.92 4.78 7.24
N ILE A 129 19.43 5.10 6.04
CA ILE A 129 19.94 4.57 4.78
C ILE A 129 21.06 5.49 4.28
N ASN A 130 22.18 4.91 3.89
CA ASN A 130 23.28 5.64 3.29
C ASN A 130 23.90 4.81 2.16
N LEU A 131 23.94 5.39 0.97
CA LEU A 131 24.44 4.78 -0.26
C LEU A 131 25.75 5.42 -0.77
N ASP A 132 26.40 6.33 -0.02
CA ASP A 132 27.59 7.07 -0.46
C ASP A 132 28.76 6.15 -0.85
N GLU A 133 28.91 5.03 -0.13
CA GLU A 133 29.97 4.04 -0.39
C GLU A 133 29.45 2.84 -1.22
N ALA A 134 28.16 2.84 -1.59
CA ALA A 134 27.59 1.71 -2.29
C ALA A 134 28.10 1.58 -3.72
N ASN A 135 28.42 0.35 -4.10
CA ASN A 135 28.79 -0.02 -5.46
C ASN A 135 27.57 -0.58 -6.17
N SER A 136 27.09 0.12 -7.20
CA SER A 136 25.93 -0.29 -7.95
C SER A 136 26.28 -1.13 -9.18
N SER A 137 25.44 -2.12 -9.49
CA SER A 137 25.44 -2.81 -10.77
C SER A 137 24.01 -3.02 -11.26
N LEU A 138 23.85 -2.98 -12.58
CA LEU A 138 22.56 -3.04 -13.26
C LEU A 138 22.50 -4.27 -14.18
N ASP A 139 21.40 -4.99 -14.17
CA ASP A 139 21.10 -6.06 -15.14
C ASP A 139 19.60 -6.11 -15.40
N ARG A 140 19.18 -5.91 -16.63
CA ARG A 140 17.78 -5.93 -17.07
C ARG A 140 16.88 -5.09 -16.14
N ASP A 141 16.07 -5.76 -15.33
CA ASP A 141 15.09 -5.21 -14.42
C ASP A 141 15.56 -5.22 -12.94
N GLU A 142 16.90 -5.33 -12.73
CA GLU A 142 17.49 -5.44 -11.39
C GLU A 142 18.57 -4.37 -11.14
N ILE A 143 18.63 -3.89 -9.90
CA ILE A 143 19.62 -2.96 -9.39
C ILE A 143 20.24 -3.64 -8.16
N ALA A 144 21.52 -4.00 -8.24
CA ALA A 144 22.27 -4.49 -7.08
C ALA A 144 23.10 -3.34 -6.49
N LEU A 145 23.01 -3.17 -5.17
CA LEU A 145 23.78 -2.22 -4.38
C LEU A 145 24.61 -3.04 -3.38
N ASN A 146 25.93 -3.02 -3.51
CA ASN A 146 26.83 -3.66 -2.57
C ASN A 146 27.46 -2.59 -1.70
N ASP A 147 27.75 -2.92 -0.43
CA ASP A 147 28.32 -2.01 0.55
C ASP A 147 27.44 -0.78 0.85
N ALA A 148 26.11 -0.87 0.70
CA ALA A 148 25.20 0.11 1.26
C ALA A 148 25.21 0.03 2.79
N SER A 149 24.72 1.05 3.48
CA SER A 149 24.63 1.07 4.94
C SER A 149 23.21 1.32 5.39
N VAL A 150 22.74 0.52 6.34
CA VAL A 150 21.46 0.68 7.03
C VAL A 150 21.73 0.80 8.53
N SER A 151 21.41 1.94 9.13
CA SER A 151 21.71 2.24 10.55
C SER A 151 23.20 2.05 10.90
N ASN A 152 24.11 2.38 9.97
CA ASN A 152 25.57 2.21 10.02
C ASN A 152 26.06 0.74 9.94
N GLU A 153 25.19 -0.22 9.65
CA GLU A 153 25.59 -1.60 9.37
C GLU A 153 25.64 -1.82 7.84
N PRO A 154 26.73 -2.46 7.34
CA PRO A 154 26.86 -2.70 5.89
C PRO A 154 25.87 -3.75 5.42
N VAL A 155 25.20 -3.47 4.29
CA VAL A 155 24.24 -4.37 3.67
C VAL A 155 24.40 -4.37 2.15
N ASP A 156 24.12 -5.51 1.53
CA ASP A 156 23.93 -5.60 0.08
C ASP A 156 22.43 -5.69 -0.20
N LEU A 157 21.96 -4.89 -1.15
CA LEU A 157 20.56 -4.84 -1.54
C LEU A 157 20.41 -5.25 -3.00
N LEU A 158 19.36 -6.00 -3.29
CA LEU A 158 18.92 -6.25 -4.65
C LEU A 158 17.49 -5.71 -4.81
N LEU A 159 17.33 -4.76 -5.71
CA LEU A 159 16.03 -4.23 -6.11
C LEU A 159 15.65 -4.82 -7.46
N LYS A 160 14.36 -5.06 -7.66
CA LYS A 160 13.81 -5.57 -8.90
C LYS A 160 12.57 -4.81 -9.31
N TRP A 161 12.41 -4.58 -10.63
CA TRP A 161 11.18 -4.01 -11.16
C TRP A 161 9.98 -4.91 -10.88
N ARG A 162 8.95 -4.32 -10.29
CA ARG A 162 7.67 -4.95 -10.01
C ARG A 162 6.59 -4.36 -10.92
N THR A 163 6.01 -5.21 -11.75
CA THR A 163 4.96 -4.79 -12.69
C THR A 163 3.69 -4.34 -11.95
N ALA A 164 3.37 -4.94 -10.82
CA ALA A 164 2.17 -4.60 -10.06
C ALA A 164 2.28 -3.20 -9.41
N GLU A 165 3.45 -2.84 -8.93
CA GLU A 165 3.78 -1.58 -8.26
C GLU A 165 4.23 -0.50 -9.25
N GLN A 166 4.66 -0.90 -10.46
CA GLN A 166 5.23 0.02 -11.46
C GLN A 166 6.48 0.73 -10.93
N GLY A 167 7.28 0.04 -10.12
CA GLY A 167 8.46 0.54 -9.43
C GLY A 167 9.49 -0.54 -9.17
N PHE A 168 10.58 -0.19 -8.49
CA PHE A 168 11.62 -1.11 -8.04
C PHE A 168 11.44 -1.40 -6.56
N GLU A 169 11.30 -2.66 -6.20
CA GLU A 169 11.21 -3.11 -4.81
C GLU A 169 12.44 -3.90 -4.39
N ILE A 170 12.80 -3.81 -3.12
CA ILE A 170 13.87 -4.60 -2.53
C ILE A 170 13.38 -6.05 -2.47
N ILE A 171 14.10 -6.95 -3.14
CA ILE A 171 13.79 -8.39 -3.14
C ILE A 171 14.85 -9.24 -2.42
N GLU A 172 15.97 -8.64 -2.05
CA GLU A 172 17.01 -9.32 -1.28
C GLU A 172 17.80 -8.34 -0.44
N VAL A 173 18.09 -8.74 0.81
CA VAL A 173 18.94 -8.05 1.76
C VAL A 173 19.98 -9.05 2.26
N ARG A 174 21.26 -8.75 2.10
CA ARG A 174 22.38 -9.56 2.60
C ARG A 174 23.26 -8.70 3.49
N GLY A 175 23.79 -9.28 4.56
CA GLY A 175 24.56 -8.51 5.55
C GLY A 175 23.66 -7.78 6.55
N GLY A 176 24.24 -6.95 7.39
CA GLY A 176 23.59 -6.48 8.59
C GLY A 176 23.43 -7.59 9.62
N ASP A 177 22.95 -7.29 10.80
CA ASP A 177 22.68 -8.27 11.86
C ASP A 177 21.43 -9.13 11.59
N SER A 178 21.42 -9.85 10.46
CA SER A 178 20.41 -10.91 10.19
C SER A 178 20.61 -12.15 11.07
N GLN A 179 21.51 -12.09 12.01
CA GLN A 179 21.76 -13.09 13.05
C GLN A 179 21.85 -12.38 14.37
N VAL A 180 20.83 -12.32 15.14
CA VAL A 180 20.83 -12.55 16.59
C VAL A 180 19.58 -11.98 17.27
N ALA A 181 18.85 -12.94 17.81
CA ALA A 181 18.38 -12.94 19.19
C ALA A 181 17.16 -12.11 19.52
N MET A 182 16.15 -12.83 19.80
CA MET A 182 15.26 -12.63 20.92
C MET A 182 15.87 -11.75 22.00
N LEU A 183 15.49 -10.49 22.02
CA LEU A 183 15.40 -9.73 23.25
C LEU A 183 14.26 -8.73 23.07
N SER A 184 13.15 -9.09 23.66
CA SER A 184 11.99 -8.24 23.84
C SER A 184 12.38 -6.95 24.55
N VAL A 185 12.33 -5.84 23.80
CA VAL A 185 12.09 -4.53 24.39
C VAL A 185 10.96 -3.90 23.59
N ARG A 186 9.79 -3.87 24.19
CA ARG A 186 8.73 -2.95 23.77
C ARG A 186 9.28 -1.54 23.93
N GLN A 187 9.65 -0.92 22.84
CA GLN A 187 9.85 0.53 22.81
C GLN A 187 8.57 1.14 22.28
N GLU A 188 7.82 1.75 23.18
CA GLU A 188 6.67 2.57 22.83
C GLU A 188 7.17 3.72 21.95
N LEU A 189 6.49 3.93 20.82
CA LEU A 189 6.69 5.10 19.98
C LEU A 189 6.53 6.36 20.84
N PRO A 190 7.34 7.41 20.65
CA PRO A 190 7.19 8.65 21.37
C PRO A 190 5.84 9.28 21.02
N VAL A 191 4.89 9.19 21.91
CA VAL A 191 3.65 9.95 21.85
C VAL A 191 4.04 11.41 22.01
N SER A 192 3.93 12.18 20.94
CA SER A 192 3.94 13.64 21.06
C SER A 192 2.82 14.02 22.02
N SER A 193 3.19 14.50 23.20
CA SER A 193 2.30 14.96 24.23
C SER A 193 1.57 16.24 23.80
N GLY A 194 0.48 16.06 23.09
CA GLY A 194 -0.55 17.10 22.93
C GLY A 194 -1.34 17.19 24.21
N SER A 195 -1.30 18.36 24.87
CA SER A 195 -2.07 18.66 26.08
C SER A 195 -3.51 18.21 25.95
N ALA A 196 -3.95 17.40 26.90
CA ALA A 196 -5.33 17.07 27.10
C ALA A 196 -6.12 18.35 27.41
N ILE A 197 -6.90 18.83 26.47
CA ILE A 197 -7.95 19.81 26.69
C ILE A 197 -9.17 19.01 27.17
N ALA A 198 -9.65 19.33 28.36
CA ALA A 198 -10.82 18.71 28.97
C ALA A 198 -12.03 18.71 28.02
N ALA A 199 -12.63 17.55 27.82
CA ALA A 199 -13.79 17.34 26.98
C ALA A 199 -15.00 18.11 27.49
N THR A 200 -15.37 19.15 26.77
CA THR A 200 -16.78 19.53 26.59
C THR A 200 -17.34 18.56 25.53
N SER A 201 -18.61 18.18 25.63
CA SER A 201 -19.31 17.26 24.74
C SER A 201 -19.41 17.83 23.30
N ASP A 202 -18.31 17.94 22.61
CA ASP A 202 -18.26 18.36 21.22
C ASP A 202 -18.27 17.10 20.33
N THR A 203 -19.18 17.10 19.37
CA THR A 203 -19.27 16.07 18.34
C THR A 203 -17.94 16.01 17.59
N VAL A 204 -17.17 14.95 17.81
CA VAL A 204 -15.91 14.73 17.09
C VAL A 204 -16.24 14.34 15.66
N VAL A 205 -15.74 15.09 14.70
CA VAL A 205 -15.71 14.72 13.27
C VAL A 205 -14.34 15.09 12.73
N ARG A 206 -13.55 14.13 12.30
CA ARG A 206 -12.20 14.36 11.82
C ARG A 206 -11.82 13.40 10.71
N ALA A 207 -11.13 13.92 9.70
CA ALA A 207 -10.49 13.14 8.66
C ALA A 207 -9.03 13.60 8.51
N VAL A 208 -8.14 12.66 8.23
CA VAL A 208 -6.73 12.92 7.95
C VAL A 208 -6.33 12.06 6.76
N LEU A 209 -5.81 12.69 5.74
CA LEU A 209 -5.10 12.03 4.64
C LEU A 209 -3.63 11.93 5.04
N GLU A 210 -3.09 10.74 5.03
CA GLU A 210 -1.69 10.46 5.39
C GLU A 210 -0.82 10.28 4.16
N GLU A 211 -1.40 9.72 3.09
CA GLU A 211 -0.76 9.58 1.79
C GLU A 211 -1.76 9.85 0.67
N PRO A 212 -1.31 10.60 -0.37
CA PRO A 212 0.01 11.22 -0.56
C PRO A 212 0.29 12.36 0.45
N VAL A 213 1.55 12.50 0.86
CA VAL A 213 2.01 13.61 1.71
C VAL A 213 2.13 14.90 0.89
N GLN A 214 2.08 16.03 1.57
CA GLN A 214 2.18 17.35 0.93
C GLN A 214 3.49 17.52 0.15
N ASN A 215 3.39 17.85 -1.15
CA ASN A 215 4.47 18.02 -2.13
C ASN A 215 5.25 16.73 -2.46
N GLU A 216 4.76 15.60 -2.08
CA GLU A 216 5.35 14.31 -2.41
C GLU A 216 5.29 14.03 -3.92
N ILE A 217 6.23 13.23 -4.41
CA ILE A 217 6.29 12.81 -5.81
C ILE A 217 5.94 11.33 -5.86
N HIS A 218 4.99 10.98 -6.68
CA HIS A 218 4.55 9.61 -6.89
C HIS A 218 4.74 9.16 -8.33
N SER A 219 5.04 7.90 -8.49
CA SER A 219 5.04 7.17 -9.76
C SER A 219 4.42 5.80 -9.53
N GLY A 220 3.89 5.18 -10.58
CA GLY A 220 3.41 3.81 -10.48
C GLY A 220 2.20 3.62 -9.57
N VAL A 221 2.17 2.48 -8.88
CA VAL A 221 1.10 2.11 -7.95
C VAL A 221 1.60 2.28 -6.52
N GLY A 222 1.02 3.21 -5.80
CA GLY A 222 1.35 3.48 -4.40
C GLY A 222 0.10 3.51 -3.52
N ASN A 223 0.30 3.83 -2.25
CA ASN A 223 -0.78 3.91 -1.28
C ASN A 223 -1.52 5.25 -1.39
N LEU A 224 -2.84 5.19 -1.28
CA LEU A 224 -3.69 6.31 -0.93
C LEU A 224 -4.39 5.94 0.38
N ARG A 225 -4.06 6.61 1.47
CA ARG A 225 -4.50 6.19 2.80
C ARG A 225 -4.67 7.34 3.79
N GLY A 226 -5.40 7.04 4.85
CA GLY A 226 -5.63 7.94 5.94
C GLY A 226 -6.59 7.34 6.97
N TRP A 227 -7.21 8.19 7.75
CA TRP A 227 -8.21 7.77 8.73
C TRP A 227 -9.29 8.84 8.92
N ALA A 228 -10.45 8.40 9.38
CA ALA A 228 -11.52 9.31 9.76
C ALA A 228 -12.28 8.77 10.98
N VAL A 229 -12.65 9.68 11.88
CA VAL A 229 -13.46 9.36 13.08
C VAL A 229 -14.60 10.35 13.24
N ALA A 230 -15.73 9.85 13.70
CA ALA A 230 -16.85 10.69 14.10
C ALA A 230 -17.60 10.06 15.28
N SER A 231 -18.04 10.86 16.24
CA SER A 231 -18.85 10.40 17.38
C SER A 231 -20.12 9.66 16.96
N GLU A 232 -20.67 10.01 15.80
CA GLU A 232 -21.87 9.43 15.19
C GLU A 232 -21.57 8.35 14.14
N GLY A 233 -20.29 8.01 13.96
CA GLY A 233 -19.79 7.04 12.99
C GLY A 233 -19.65 7.63 11.59
N ILE A 234 -18.74 7.03 10.82
CA ILE A 234 -18.51 7.35 9.41
C ILE A 234 -19.44 6.50 8.55
N GLU A 235 -20.02 7.11 7.52
CA GLU A 235 -20.84 6.46 6.52
C GLU A 235 -20.01 6.03 5.30
N ARG A 236 -19.22 6.97 4.75
CA ARG A 236 -18.33 6.75 3.61
C ARG A 236 -17.23 7.80 3.55
N ILE A 237 -16.20 7.53 2.75
CA ILE A 237 -15.13 8.48 2.44
C ILE A 237 -15.03 8.62 0.94
N GLU A 238 -15.35 9.80 0.44
CA GLU A 238 -15.22 10.14 -0.97
C GLU A 238 -13.82 10.69 -1.25
N ILE A 239 -13.20 10.24 -2.35
CA ILE A 239 -11.94 10.76 -2.84
C ILE A 239 -12.19 11.62 -4.07
N TYR A 240 -11.66 12.83 -4.01
CA TYR A 240 -11.62 13.80 -5.11
C TYR A 240 -10.18 14.02 -5.54
N ILE A 241 -9.94 14.09 -6.84
CA ILE A 241 -8.67 14.49 -7.41
C ILE A 241 -8.92 15.67 -8.34
N ASP A 242 -8.19 16.76 -8.15
CA ASP A 242 -8.34 18.02 -8.87
C ASP A 242 -9.77 18.60 -8.84
N GLY A 243 -10.48 18.31 -7.74
CA GLY A 243 -11.87 18.74 -7.52
C GLY A 243 -12.93 17.84 -8.14
N GLU A 244 -12.55 16.79 -8.87
CA GLU A 244 -13.48 15.83 -9.45
C GLU A 244 -13.59 14.59 -8.56
N TYR A 245 -14.83 14.10 -8.32
CA TYR A 245 -15.07 12.85 -7.62
C TYR A 245 -14.49 11.67 -8.41
N VAL A 246 -13.75 10.80 -7.74
CA VAL A 246 -13.12 9.63 -8.38
C VAL A 246 -13.74 8.32 -7.90
N PHE A 247 -13.80 8.11 -6.57
CA PHE A 247 -14.37 6.89 -5.95
C PHE A 247 -14.59 7.08 -4.45
N ASP A 248 -15.31 6.13 -3.85
CA ASP A 248 -15.37 5.95 -2.40
C ASP A 248 -14.21 5.07 -1.94
N ALA A 249 -13.40 5.55 -0.98
CA ALA A 249 -12.30 4.77 -0.42
C ALA A 249 -12.83 3.69 0.53
N PRO A 250 -12.31 2.45 0.46
CA PRO A 250 -12.60 1.41 1.44
C PRO A 250 -12.26 1.89 2.85
N TYR A 251 -13.19 1.76 3.79
CA TYR A 251 -13.10 2.23 5.16
C TYR A 251 -13.30 1.07 6.15
N GLY A 252 -12.63 1.14 7.32
CA GLY A 252 -12.73 0.13 8.36
C GLY A 252 -11.39 -0.56 8.67
N GLY A 253 -10.29 -0.06 8.10
CA GLY A 253 -8.96 -0.59 8.40
C GLY A 253 -8.53 -0.36 9.86
N ALA A 254 -7.79 -1.32 10.43
CA ALA A 254 -7.31 -1.27 11.81
C ALA A 254 -6.38 -0.07 12.08
N ARG A 255 -6.67 0.72 13.15
CA ARG A 255 -5.94 1.93 13.55
C ARG A 255 -5.87 2.04 15.08
N GLN A 256 -5.03 1.20 15.69
CA GLN A 256 -4.83 1.22 17.14
C GLN A 256 -4.22 2.53 17.64
N ASP A 257 -3.42 3.19 16.83
CA ASP A 257 -2.89 4.53 17.08
C ASP A 257 -3.99 5.59 17.20
N VAL A 258 -4.96 5.56 16.27
CA VAL A 258 -6.13 6.46 16.30
C VAL A 258 -7.03 6.15 17.51
N ALA A 259 -7.24 4.86 17.83
CA ALA A 259 -7.98 4.45 19.02
C ALA A 259 -7.31 4.95 20.33
N GLY A 260 -5.98 4.99 20.37
CA GLY A 260 -5.24 5.58 21.50
C GLY A 260 -5.48 7.08 21.68
N VAL A 261 -5.74 7.81 20.61
CA VAL A 261 -6.02 9.26 20.62
C VAL A 261 -7.52 9.55 20.86
N PHE A 262 -8.39 8.71 20.33
CA PHE A 262 -9.86 8.86 20.40
C PHE A 262 -10.52 7.65 21.08
N PRO A 263 -10.15 7.30 22.34
CA PRO A 263 -10.65 6.09 22.99
C PRO A 263 -12.15 6.09 23.24
N ASP A 264 -12.75 7.28 23.36
CA ASP A 264 -14.19 7.48 23.61
C ASP A 264 -15.04 7.51 22.33
N VAL A 265 -14.41 7.46 21.14
CA VAL A 265 -15.12 7.43 19.87
C VAL A 265 -15.28 5.99 19.40
N SER A 266 -16.52 5.53 19.32
CA SER A 266 -16.82 4.18 18.85
C SER A 266 -16.34 3.98 17.41
N GLY A 267 -15.63 2.87 17.14
CA GLY A 267 -15.07 2.55 15.83
C GLY A 267 -13.75 3.25 15.51
N SER A 268 -13.12 3.93 16.48
CA SER A 268 -11.82 4.58 16.26
C SER A 268 -10.70 3.57 15.99
N ALA A 269 -10.82 2.33 16.47
CA ALA A 269 -9.87 1.25 16.20
C ALA A 269 -9.97 0.69 14.77
N GLU A 270 -11.07 0.92 14.09
CA GLU A 270 -11.34 0.52 12.69
C GLU A 270 -11.57 1.76 11.80
N SER A 271 -10.80 2.81 12.02
CA SER A 271 -11.01 4.12 11.40
C SER A 271 -10.18 4.38 10.14
N GLY A 272 -9.35 3.44 9.72
CA GLY A 272 -8.50 3.58 8.55
C GLY A 272 -9.26 3.47 7.23
N PHE A 273 -8.81 4.23 6.24
CA PHE A 273 -9.10 3.98 4.83
C PHE A 273 -7.78 3.82 4.07
N SER A 274 -7.77 2.90 3.11
CA SER A 274 -6.57 2.62 2.33
C SER A 274 -6.92 1.91 1.04
N LEU A 275 -6.18 2.21 -0.02
CA LEU A 275 -6.21 1.46 -1.29
C LEU A 275 -4.89 1.63 -2.03
N ALA A 276 -4.60 0.68 -2.92
CA ALA A 276 -3.58 0.82 -3.95
C ALA A 276 -4.11 1.71 -5.07
N PHE A 277 -3.46 2.85 -5.31
CA PHE A 277 -3.84 3.78 -6.37
C PHE A 277 -2.75 3.84 -7.44
N ASN A 278 -3.15 3.72 -8.70
CA ASN A 278 -2.21 3.90 -9.82
C ASN A 278 -2.12 5.38 -10.17
N TYR A 279 -1.10 6.05 -9.66
CA TYR A 279 -0.81 7.46 -9.91
C TYR A 279 -0.53 7.74 -11.39
N ASN A 280 -0.05 6.74 -12.15
CA ASN A 280 0.17 6.88 -13.59
C ASN A 280 -1.12 7.07 -14.42
N ASN A 281 -2.30 6.87 -13.84
CA ASN A 281 -3.57 7.23 -14.46
C ASN A 281 -3.79 8.74 -14.55
N LEU A 282 -3.04 9.52 -13.77
CA LEU A 282 -3.07 10.99 -13.80
C LEU A 282 -2.08 11.53 -14.85
N ALA A 283 -2.21 12.79 -15.20
CA ALA A 283 -1.21 13.47 -16.00
C ALA A 283 0.09 13.65 -15.20
N ALA A 284 1.23 13.81 -15.86
CA ALA A 284 2.43 14.24 -15.15
C ALA A 284 2.27 15.69 -14.67
N GLY A 285 2.71 15.98 -13.44
CA GLY A 285 2.65 17.30 -12.83
C GLY A 285 1.94 17.34 -11.49
N SER A 286 1.51 18.51 -11.07
CA SER A 286 0.92 18.73 -9.75
C SER A 286 -0.57 18.45 -9.73
N HIS A 287 -1.02 17.73 -8.69
CA HIS A 287 -2.40 17.34 -8.43
C HIS A 287 -2.79 17.65 -6.99
N VAL A 288 -4.08 17.77 -6.75
CA VAL A 288 -4.66 17.90 -5.40
C VAL A 288 -5.58 16.71 -5.16
N VAL A 289 -5.34 15.99 -4.07
CA VAL A 289 -6.29 14.98 -3.57
C VAL A 289 -7.01 15.52 -2.35
N GLU A 290 -8.30 15.23 -2.25
CA GLU A 290 -9.12 15.53 -1.09
C GLU A 290 -9.89 14.28 -0.67
N ALA A 291 -9.78 13.92 0.62
CA ALA A 291 -10.62 12.91 1.26
C ALA A 291 -11.76 13.60 2.01
N VAL A 292 -12.98 13.24 1.72
CA VAL A 292 -14.20 13.80 2.29
C VAL A 292 -14.93 12.71 3.07
N ALA A 293 -14.82 12.73 4.39
CA ALA A 293 -15.52 11.80 5.26
C ALA A 293 -16.94 12.31 5.55
N HIS A 294 -17.93 11.50 5.23
CA HIS A 294 -19.34 11.73 5.55
C HIS A 294 -19.73 10.94 6.78
N THR A 295 -20.40 11.59 7.73
CA THR A 295 -20.91 10.92 8.92
C THR A 295 -22.32 10.40 8.69
N LYS A 296 -22.73 9.40 9.48
CA LYS A 296 -24.08 8.81 9.41
C LYS A 296 -25.22 9.81 9.69
N GLN A 297 -24.93 10.99 10.24
CA GLN A 297 -25.90 12.05 10.52
C GLN A 297 -25.72 13.28 9.62
N GLY A 298 -24.92 13.16 8.55
CA GLY A 298 -24.74 14.20 7.53
C GLY A 298 -23.67 15.24 7.85
N GLY A 299 -22.85 15.03 8.89
CA GLY A 299 -21.64 15.81 9.13
C GLY A 299 -20.55 15.49 8.08
N ILE A 300 -19.61 16.43 7.90
CA ILE A 300 -18.53 16.29 6.92
C ILE A 300 -17.21 16.72 7.55
N ALA A 301 -16.15 15.94 7.32
CA ALA A 301 -14.76 16.34 7.55
C ALA A 301 -13.97 16.18 6.25
N ARG A 302 -12.97 17.05 6.05
CA ARG A 302 -12.13 17.07 4.84
C ARG A 302 -10.67 17.10 5.20
N SER A 303 -9.86 16.45 4.39
CA SER A 303 -8.41 16.53 4.44
C SER A 303 -7.88 16.51 3.01
N SER A 304 -6.91 17.37 2.70
CA SER A 304 -6.35 17.44 1.36
C SER A 304 -4.84 17.54 1.38
N SER A 305 -4.22 17.09 0.29
CA SER A 305 -2.80 17.19 0.03
C SER A 305 -2.56 17.53 -1.44
N THR A 306 -1.48 18.28 -1.70
CA THR A 306 -0.96 18.51 -3.05
C THR A 306 0.23 17.59 -3.26
N PHE A 307 0.28 16.87 -4.36
CA PHE A 307 1.36 15.95 -4.73
C PHE A 307 1.73 16.13 -6.20
N ASN A 308 2.82 15.51 -6.62
CA ASN A 308 3.27 15.55 -8.01
C ASN A 308 3.34 14.14 -8.58
N VAL A 309 3.03 13.98 -9.85
CA VAL A 309 3.14 12.73 -10.58
C VAL A 309 4.29 12.82 -11.58
N VAL A 310 5.18 11.84 -11.54
CA VAL A 310 6.16 11.55 -12.58
C VAL A 310 5.84 10.19 -13.18
N LYS A 311 5.98 10.03 -14.49
CA LYS A 311 5.62 8.78 -15.17
C LYS A 311 6.40 8.58 -16.45
N PHE A 312 6.52 7.33 -16.86
CA PHE A 312 6.97 6.96 -18.18
C PHE A 312 5.96 7.38 -19.25
N SER A 313 6.31 7.25 -20.52
CA SER A 313 5.40 7.58 -21.63
C SER A 313 4.13 6.71 -21.65
N GLN A 314 4.16 5.55 -21.01
CA GLN A 314 3.01 4.63 -20.88
C GLN A 314 2.42 4.72 -19.47
N ASP A 315 1.08 4.67 -19.38
CA ASP A 315 0.37 4.69 -18.10
C ASP A 315 0.57 3.42 -17.27
N PHE A 316 0.93 2.31 -17.93
CA PHE A 316 1.19 1.02 -17.29
C PHE A 316 2.16 0.18 -18.10
N ILE A 317 3.27 -0.22 -17.48
CA ILE A 317 4.27 -1.13 -18.05
C ILE A 317 3.82 -2.56 -17.76
N SER A 318 3.32 -3.26 -18.77
CA SER A 318 2.65 -4.56 -18.62
C SER A 318 3.58 -5.77 -18.49
N SER A 319 4.90 -5.57 -18.65
CA SER A 319 5.90 -6.64 -18.58
C SER A 319 7.24 -6.11 -18.10
N SER A 320 7.84 -6.75 -17.12
CA SER A 320 9.20 -6.46 -16.66
C SER A 320 10.25 -6.63 -17.75
N GLN A 321 9.98 -7.47 -18.78
CA GLN A 321 10.87 -7.66 -19.91
C GLN A 321 11.04 -6.41 -20.79
N THR A 322 10.20 -5.41 -20.62
CA THR A 322 10.31 -4.12 -21.32
C THR A 322 11.11 -3.08 -20.53
N VAL A 323 11.58 -3.42 -19.34
CA VAL A 323 12.56 -2.65 -18.56
C VAL A 323 13.94 -3.26 -18.81
N ASP A 324 14.89 -2.45 -19.30
CA ASP A 324 16.25 -2.90 -19.57
C ASP A 324 17.27 -1.87 -19.10
N LEU A 325 18.04 -2.24 -18.08
CA LEU A 325 19.08 -1.42 -17.48
C LEU A 325 20.49 -1.84 -17.88
N LYS A 326 20.67 -2.82 -18.77
CA LYS A 326 21.99 -3.40 -19.10
C LYS A 326 23.02 -2.40 -19.60
N ASP A 327 22.56 -1.46 -20.42
CA ASP A 327 23.42 -0.42 -21.00
C ASP A 327 23.27 0.92 -20.25
N ALA A 328 22.51 0.94 -19.16
CA ALA A 328 22.35 2.07 -18.28
C ALA A 328 23.58 2.21 -17.36
N SER A 329 23.74 3.39 -16.77
CA SER A 329 24.72 3.63 -15.72
C SER A 329 24.02 4.08 -14.45
N CYS A 330 24.61 3.80 -13.30
CA CYS A 330 24.04 4.11 -11.99
C CYS A 330 25.03 4.87 -11.14
N VAL A 331 24.54 5.84 -10.38
CA VAL A 331 25.27 6.57 -9.34
C VAL A 331 24.39 6.62 -8.10
N THR A 332 24.96 6.38 -6.96
CA THR A 332 24.32 6.47 -5.65
C THR A 332 24.84 7.67 -4.87
N ASP A 333 23.99 8.31 -4.09
CA ASP A 333 24.34 9.47 -3.28
C ASP A 333 23.32 9.58 -2.13
N SER A 334 23.80 9.51 -0.89
CA SER A 334 22.98 9.58 0.32
C SER A 334 21.86 8.53 0.33
N THR A 335 20.63 8.90 0.01
CA THR A 335 19.45 8.01 -0.06
C THR A 335 18.96 7.77 -1.49
N GLU A 336 19.65 8.37 -2.48
CA GLU A 336 19.20 8.35 -3.88
C GLU A 336 19.96 7.34 -4.73
N ILE A 337 19.25 6.73 -5.67
CA ILE A 337 19.77 5.89 -6.75
C ILE A 337 19.44 6.60 -8.07
N ARG A 338 20.45 7.04 -8.82
CA ARG A 338 20.28 7.72 -10.10
C ARG A 338 20.70 6.82 -11.23
N ILE A 339 19.78 6.48 -12.11
CA ILE A 339 19.98 5.62 -13.26
C ILE A 339 19.91 6.49 -14.52
N PHE A 340 20.94 6.41 -15.35
CA PHE A 340 21.01 7.13 -16.62
C PHE A 340 20.89 6.17 -17.79
N ASN A 341 20.10 6.57 -18.78
CA ASN A 341 19.82 5.78 -19.99
C ASN A 341 19.11 4.44 -19.70
N ALA A 342 18.21 4.38 -18.73
CA ALA A 342 17.32 3.25 -18.56
C ALA A 342 16.39 3.12 -19.77
N VAL A 343 16.23 1.92 -20.32
CA VAL A 343 15.25 1.68 -21.37
C VAL A 343 13.97 1.12 -20.77
N VAL A 344 12.86 1.82 -20.97
CA VAL A 344 11.55 1.39 -20.50
C VAL A 344 10.55 1.45 -21.66
N ALA A 345 9.98 0.30 -22.00
CA ALA A 345 9.04 0.15 -23.12
C ALA A 345 9.56 0.68 -24.48
N GLY A 346 10.88 0.70 -24.67
CA GLY A 346 11.56 1.13 -25.90
C GLY A 346 12.01 2.58 -25.92
N ASP A 347 11.63 3.38 -24.94
CA ASP A 347 12.11 4.74 -24.75
C ASP A 347 13.24 4.78 -23.70
N THR A 348 14.10 5.80 -23.77
CA THR A 348 15.24 5.96 -22.86
C THR A 348 14.95 7.07 -21.86
N TYR A 349 15.26 6.80 -20.58
CA TYR A 349 15.00 7.69 -19.46
C TYR A 349 16.17 7.79 -18.50
N ASP A 350 16.30 8.94 -17.85
CA ASP A 350 17.02 9.07 -16.60
C ASP A 350 16.01 8.96 -15.46
N VAL A 351 16.28 8.08 -14.50
CA VAL A 351 15.36 7.75 -13.40
C VAL A 351 16.06 7.97 -12.07
N VAL A 352 15.39 8.62 -11.13
CA VAL A 352 15.85 8.77 -9.76
C VAL A 352 14.90 8.06 -8.82
N LEU A 353 15.45 7.19 -7.99
CA LEU A 353 14.76 6.59 -6.86
C LEU A 353 15.29 7.23 -5.58
N ASP A 354 14.42 7.41 -4.60
CA ASP A 354 14.78 7.91 -3.26
C ASP A 354 14.14 7.04 -2.18
N TRP A 355 14.83 6.90 -1.05
CA TRP A 355 14.31 6.16 0.09
C TRP A 355 13.08 6.81 0.70
N ARG A 356 12.03 6.05 0.89
CA ARG A 356 10.79 6.48 1.53
C ARG A 356 10.57 5.75 2.84
N VAL A 357 10.52 6.54 3.91
CA VAL A 357 10.29 6.00 5.29
C VAL A 357 8.91 5.35 5.40
N ALA A 358 7.89 5.94 4.80
CA ALA A 358 6.52 5.42 4.88
C ALA A 358 6.37 4.05 4.22
N GLU A 359 7.02 3.83 3.08
CA GLU A 359 7.01 2.59 2.31
C GLU A 359 8.10 1.60 2.76
N GLN A 360 9.11 2.07 3.51
CA GLN A 360 10.29 1.26 3.85
C GLN A 360 10.96 0.70 2.59
N GLY A 361 11.04 1.52 1.53
CA GLY A 361 11.50 1.14 0.20
C GLY A 361 12.00 2.33 -0.61
N PHE A 362 12.47 2.07 -1.82
CA PHE A 362 12.92 3.07 -2.78
C PHE A 362 11.83 3.35 -3.81
N GLU A 363 11.37 4.59 -3.86
CA GLU A 363 10.32 5.04 -4.79
C GLU A 363 10.89 5.89 -5.92
N ILE A 364 10.32 5.79 -7.11
CA ILE A 364 10.70 6.65 -8.23
C ILE A 364 10.21 8.06 -7.97
N VAL A 365 11.15 9.01 -7.85
CA VAL A 365 10.86 10.42 -7.58
C VAL A 365 11.14 11.31 -8.78
N GLU A 366 11.80 10.82 -9.82
CA GLU A 366 12.06 11.57 -11.03
C GLU A 366 12.20 10.65 -12.25
N ILE A 367 11.61 11.07 -13.37
CA ILE A 367 11.73 10.46 -14.71
C ILE A 367 11.95 11.59 -15.71
N ARG A 368 13.06 11.55 -16.47
CA ARG A 368 13.41 12.55 -17.49
C ARG A 368 13.64 11.92 -18.84
#